data_e2a98a99b38d185de56922abae063989
#
_entry.id   e2a98a99b38d185de56922abae063989
#
_cell.length_a   1.000
_cell.length_b   1.000
_cell.length_c   1.000
_cell.angle_alpha   90.00
_cell.angle_beta   90.00
_cell.angle_gamma   90.00
#
_symmetry.space_group_name_H-M   'P 1'
#
loop_
_entity.id
_entity.type
_entity.pdbx_description
1 polymer ?
#
loop_
_entity_poly.entity_id
_entity_poly.type
_entity_poly.pdbx_seq_one_letter_code
_entity_poly.pdbx_strand_id
1 'polypeptide(L)'
;MRYQLRYAAGLYWLLDTEQSGIPYKKPFSMNGVGADVYRMMIKGMNREQIVEALCEEYQMPRSVILPDVEQFQAQLEEYIQGMDRQ
;
A
#
# COMPACT_ATOMS: atom_id res chain seq x y z
N MET A 1 9.86 5.30 11.44
CA MET A 1 9.21 4.14 10.82
C MET A 1 10.15 3.51 9.78
N ARG A 2 10.08 2.20 9.67
CA ARG A 2 10.90 1.46 8.72
C ARG A 2 10.58 1.80 7.27
N TYR A 3 9.31 2.02 6.96
CA TYR A 3 8.89 2.30 5.60
C TYR A 3 8.52 3.76 5.44
N GLN A 4 8.88 4.36 4.31
CA GLN A 4 8.52 5.72 3.97
C GLN A 4 7.82 5.75 2.62
N LEU A 5 6.79 6.58 2.53
CA LEU A 5 6.05 6.78 1.29
C LEU A 5 6.55 8.06 0.64
N ARG A 6 7.01 7.96 -0.62
CA ARG A 6 7.52 9.10 -1.38
C ARG A 6 6.80 9.22 -2.71
N TYR A 7 6.59 10.43 -3.15
CA TYR A 7 5.97 10.69 -4.46
C TYR A 7 7.05 11.12 -5.45
N ALA A 8 7.16 10.40 -6.57
CA ALA A 8 8.12 10.74 -7.62
C ALA A 8 7.69 10.12 -8.94
N ALA A 9 7.93 10.85 -10.04
CA ALA A 9 7.65 10.35 -11.39
C ALA A 9 6.19 9.89 -11.58
N GLY A 10 5.25 10.59 -10.94
CA GLY A 10 3.83 10.30 -11.07
C GLY A 10 3.31 9.13 -10.26
N LEU A 11 4.16 8.53 -9.44
CA LEU A 11 3.79 7.39 -8.62
C LEU A 11 4.22 7.60 -7.18
N TYR A 12 3.58 6.87 -6.28
CA TYR A 12 4.01 6.79 -4.89
C TYR A 12 4.89 5.55 -4.73
N TRP A 13 5.96 5.71 -3.97
CA TRP A 13 6.96 4.66 -3.77
C TRP A 13 7.10 4.37 -2.28
N LEU A 14 6.98 3.10 -1.91
CA LEU A 14 7.22 2.66 -0.54
C LEU A 14 8.67 2.21 -0.44
N LEU A 15 9.42 2.90 0.42
CA LEU A 15 10.84 2.65 0.59
C LEU A 15 11.10 2.03 1.97
N ASP A 16 11.96 1.02 2.00
CA ASP A 16 12.42 0.45 3.26
C ASP A 16 13.67 1.20 3.70
N THR A 17 13.53 2.03 4.72
CA THR A 17 14.62 2.89 5.20
C THR A 17 15.65 2.14 6.03
N GLU A 18 15.36 0.92 6.43
CA GLU A 18 16.27 0.10 7.23
C GLU A 18 16.87 -1.03 6.42
N GLN A 19 16.68 -1.02 5.12
CA GLN A 19 17.25 -2.05 4.26
C GLN A 19 18.77 -1.95 4.24
N SER A 20 19.42 -3.08 4.44
CA SER A 20 20.88 -3.15 4.39
C SER A 20 21.29 -4.47 3.72
N GLY A 21 22.45 -4.44 3.09
CA GLY A 21 23.02 -5.63 2.50
C GLY A 21 22.50 -5.93 1.11
N ILE A 22 22.84 -7.12 0.62
CA ILE A 22 22.50 -7.60 -0.72
C ILE A 22 21.70 -8.89 -0.58
N PRO A 23 20.67 -9.10 -1.40
CA PRO A 23 20.27 -8.31 -2.55
C PRO A 23 19.45 -7.07 -2.18
N TYR A 24 19.59 -6.05 -3.01
CA TYR A 24 18.79 -4.84 -2.87
C TYR A 24 17.36 -5.11 -3.34
N LYS A 25 16.40 -4.71 -2.54
CA LYS A 25 14.99 -4.88 -2.87
C LYS A 25 14.43 -3.58 -3.45
N LYS A 26 13.77 -3.69 -4.60
CA LYS A 26 13.20 -2.52 -5.27
C LYS A 26 12.09 -1.88 -4.44
N PRO A 27 11.95 -0.56 -4.49
CA PRO A 27 10.82 0.09 -3.86
C PRO A 27 9.50 -0.41 -4.46
N PHE A 28 8.46 -0.44 -3.64
CA PHE A 28 7.13 -0.85 -4.07
C PHE A 28 6.39 0.38 -4.59
N SER A 29 5.96 0.36 -5.85
CA SER A 29 5.25 1.49 -6.44
C SER A 29 3.74 1.29 -6.35
N MET A 30 3.02 2.40 -6.20
CA MET A 30 1.56 2.38 -6.11
C MET A 30 0.97 3.67 -6.67
N ASN A 31 -0.28 3.60 -7.15
CA ASN A 31 -0.99 4.79 -7.59
C ASN A 31 -1.61 5.51 -6.39
N GLY A 32 -2.36 6.59 -6.64
CA GLY A 32 -2.96 7.39 -5.58
C GLY A 32 -3.91 6.59 -4.69
N VAL A 33 -4.70 5.70 -5.29
CA VAL A 33 -5.63 4.86 -4.51
C VAL A 33 -4.84 3.93 -3.59
N GLY A 34 -3.79 3.30 -4.11
CA GLY A 34 -2.94 2.45 -3.29
C GLY A 34 -2.30 3.19 -2.14
N ALA A 35 -1.83 4.42 -2.40
CA ALA A 35 -1.24 5.25 -1.35
C ALA A 35 -2.27 5.57 -0.25
N ASP A 36 -3.52 5.84 -0.64
CA ASP A 36 -4.59 6.10 0.33
C ASP A 36 -4.85 4.86 1.18
N VAL A 37 -4.91 3.69 0.56
CA VAL A 37 -5.09 2.43 1.28
C VAL A 37 -3.95 2.23 2.28
N TYR A 38 -2.72 2.45 1.84
CA TYR A 38 -1.55 2.29 2.70
C TYR A 38 -1.62 3.22 3.91
N ARG A 39 -1.97 4.50 3.69
CA ARG A 39 -2.07 5.46 4.78
C ARG A 39 -3.15 5.07 5.78
N MET A 40 -4.28 4.56 5.30
CA MET A 40 -5.36 4.11 6.16
C MET A 40 -4.96 2.88 6.97
N MET A 41 -4.19 1.97 6.36
CA MET A 41 -3.67 0.81 7.07
C MET A 41 -2.75 1.22 8.22
N ILE A 42 -1.89 2.21 7.99
CA ILE A 42 -1.00 2.72 9.04
C ILE A 42 -1.79 3.29 10.20
N LYS A 43 -2.93 3.92 9.91
CA LYS A 43 -3.79 4.49 10.94
C LYS A 43 -4.55 3.42 11.73
N GLY A 44 -4.43 2.16 11.36
CA GLY A 44 -5.09 1.07 12.06
C GLY A 44 -6.49 0.75 11.56
N MET A 45 -6.89 1.29 10.42
CA MET A 45 -8.20 1.00 9.85
C MET A 45 -8.24 -0.43 9.30
N ASN A 46 -9.36 -1.12 9.53
CA ASN A 46 -9.55 -2.44 8.95
C ASN A 46 -10.06 -2.34 7.51
N ARG A 47 -10.12 -3.49 6.82
CA ARG A 47 -10.51 -3.51 5.40
C ARG A 47 -11.89 -2.89 5.17
N GLU A 48 -12.87 -3.20 6.02
CA GLU A 48 -14.21 -2.65 5.87
C GLU A 48 -14.21 -1.13 5.97
N GLN A 49 -13.48 -0.58 6.93
CA GLN A 49 -13.37 0.87 7.10
C GLN A 49 -12.69 1.52 5.89
N ILE A 50 -11.65 0.89 5.37
CA ILE A 50 -10.93 1.39 4.19
C ILE A 50 -11.86 1.39 2.97
N VAL A 51 -12.57 0.30 2.75
CA VAL A 51 -13.49 0.20 1.61
C VAL A 51 -14.58 1.26 1.70
N GLU A 52 -15.18 1.44 2.88
CA GLU A 52 -16.21 2.46 3.05
C GLU A 52 -15.69 3.86 2.76
N ALA A 53 -14.52 4.18 3.29
CA ALA A 53 -13.92 5.50 3.08
C ALA A 53 -13.63 5.77 1.61
N LEU A 54 -13.11 4.78 0.91
CA LEU A 54 -12.79 4.93 -0.51
C LEU A 54 -14.04 5.00 -1.38
N CYS A 55 -15.06 4.22 -1.06
CA CYS A 55 -16.34 4.30 -1.78
C CYS A 55 -16.93 5.70 -1.70
N GLU A 56 -16.83 6.31 -0.53
CA GLU A 56 -17.33 7.66 -0.33
C GLU A 56 -16.46 8.69 -1.03
N GLU A 57 -15.14 8.56 -0.89
CA GLU A 57 -14.20 9.51 -1.48
C GLU A 57 -14.25 9.53 -3.00
N TYR A 58 -14.30 8.35 -3.62
CA TYR A 58 -14.24 8.24 -5.07
C TYR A 58 -15.60 8.09 -5.72
N GLN A 59 -16.67 8.07 -4.92
CA GLN A 59 -18.05 7.92 -5.41
C GLN A 59 -18.20 6.67 -6.28
N MET A 60 -17.66 5.56 -5.83
CA MET A 60 -17.68 4.28 -6.53
C MET A 60 -18.33 3.22 -5.66
N PRO A 61 -19.01 2.24 -6.30
CA PRO A 61 -19.66 1.18 -5.54
C PRO A 61 -18.66 0.21 -4.93
N ARG A 62 -19.10 -0.46 -3.87
CA ARG A 62 -18.28 -1.42 -3.16
C ARG A 62 -17.77 -2.54 -4.09
N SER A 63 -18.57 -2.95 -5.05
CA SER A 63 -18.18 -4.02 -5.98
C SER A 63 -16.95 -3.66 -6.81
N VAL A 64 -16.68 -2.37 -6.98
CA VAL A 64 -15.49 -1.89 -7.69
C VAL A 64 -14.32 -1.73 -6.73
N ILE A 65 -14.57 -1.14 -5.56
CA ILE A 65 -13.51 -0.78 -4.62
C ILE A 65 -12.95 -1.99 -3.87
N LEU A 66 -13.81 -2.90 -3.42
CA LEU A 66 -13.38 -4.03 -2.61
C LEU A 66 -12.34 -4.91 -3.29
N PRO A 67 -12.52 -5.34 -4.55
CA PRO A 67 -11.50 -6.16 -5.21
C PRO A 67 -10.16 -5.43 -5.33
N ASP A 68 -10.19 -4.13 -5.60
CA ASP A 68 -8.97 -3.34 -5.73
C ASP A 68 -8.22 -3.25 -4.40
N VAL A 69 -8.95 -3.05 -3.31
CA VAL A 69 -8.34 -3.00 -1.97
C VAL A 69 -7.74 -4.36 -1.62
N GLU A 70 -8.47 -5.43 -1.87
CA GLU A 70 -7.98 -6.78 -1.58
C GLU A 70 -6.72 -7.11 -2.37
N GLN A 71 -6.71 -6.78 -3.66
CA GLN A 71 -5.55 -7.03 -4.52
C GLN A 71 -4.35 -6.22 -4.05
N PHE A 72 -4.54 -4.95 -3.76
CA PHE A 72 -3.46 -4.09 -3.29
C PHE A 72 -2.89 -4.60 -1.97
N GLN A 73 -3.75 -4.96 -1.02
CA GLN A 73 -3.29 -5.46 0.28
C GLN A 73 -2.51 -6.75 0.14
N ALA A 74 -2.94 -7.64 -0.75
CA ALA A 74 -2.23 -8.89 -1.00
C ALA A 74 -0.85 -8.63 -1.58
N GLN A 75 -0.74 -7.72 -2.54
CA GLN A 75 0.55 -7.37 -3.15
C GLN A 75 1.48 -6.71 -2.15
N LEU A 76 0.96 -5.80 -1.35
CA LEU A 76 1.75 -5.12 -0.33
C LEU A 76 2.26 -6.10 0.73
N GLU A 77 1.40 -6.99 1.19
CA GLU A 77 1.76 -7.99 2.18
C GLU A 77 2.85 -8.92 1.65
N GLU A 78 2.72 -9.35 0.41
CA GLU A 78 3.73 -10.19 -0.22
C GLU A 78 5.08 -9.48 -0.31
N TYR A 79 5.05 -8.19 -0.66
CA TYR A 79 6.27 -7.38 -0.72
C TYR A 79 6.95 -7.31 0.64
N ILE A 80 6.18 -7.02 1.68
CA ILE A 80 6.72 -6.88 3.04
C ILE A 80 7.24 -8.22 3.56
N GLN A 81 6.48 -9.29 3.36
CA GLN A 81 6.90 -10.63 3.79
C GLN A 81 8.15 -11.10 3.05
N GLY A 82 8.24 -10.78 1.78
CA GLY A 82 9.42 -11.12 1.00
C GLY A 82 10.68 -10.47 1.54
N MET A 83 10.57 -9.27 2.11
CA MET A 83 11.70 -8.59 2.74
C MET A 83 12.07 -9.22 4.07
N ASP A 84 11.07 -9.65 4.83
CA ASP A 84 11.30 -10.22 6.15
C ASP A 84 11.92 -11.62 6.09
N ARG A 85 11.82 -12.29 4.96
CA ARG A 85 12.38 -13.63 4.79
C ARG A 85 13.87 -13.63 4.48
N GLN A 86 14.44 -12.48 4.28
CA GLN A 86 15.86 -12.33 4.01
C GLN A 86 16.59 -11.81 5.27
#